data_c9ae4bfdb3daf59060e6b5cf8cd17132
#
_entry.id   c9ae4bfdb3daf59060e6b5cf8cd17132
#
_cell.length_a   1.000
_cell.length_b   1.000
_cell.length_c   1.000
_cell.angle_alpha   90.00
_cell.angle_beta   90.00
_cell.angle_gamma   90.00
#
_symmetry.space_group_name_H-M   'P 1'
#
loop_
_entity.id
_entity.type
_entity.pdbx_description
1 polymer ?
#
loop_
_entity_poly.entity_id
_entity_poly.type
_entity_poly.pdbx_seq_one_letter_code
_entity_poly.pdbx_strand_id
1 'polypeptide(L)'
;MNAYRQVGIVPEEVYTGINYDSEKHNHSEMVRYMHSIADVAVKAKQRSPEYDKLIANLFDTYLGKLPEKFTYKGKEYTPKSFADSLGLNMDDYIELTSFTHHPYYVKFDVEVPDNWEHSLMYNLPLDEMMQTVDYALNNGYTVCWDGDVSEKGFSFTNGVAINPEVKKV
;
A
#
# COMPACT_ATOMS: atom_id res chain seq x y z
N MET A 1 -2.32 2.90 -6.69
CA MET A 1 -2.17 3.65 -7.96
C MET A 1 -2.86 5.01 -7.94
N ASN A 2 -3.96 5.18 -7.21
CA ASN A 2 -4.66 6.46 -7.09
C ASN A 2 -3.80 7.56 -6.43
N ALA A 3 -3.06 7.24 -5.38
CA ALA A 3 -2.16 8.19 -4.71
C ALA A 3 -1.11 8.75 -5.67
N TYR A 4 -0.48 7.91 -6.52
CA TYR A 4 0.47 8.35 -7.54
C TYR A 4 -0.14 9.39 -8.48
N ARG A 5 -1.38 9.16 -8.94
CA ARG A 5 -2.09 10.08 -9.84
C ARG A 5 -2.49 11.40 -9.17
N GLN A 6 -2.89 11.32 -7.91
CA GLN A 6 -3.43 12.47 -7.18
C GLN A 6 -2.32 13.35 -6.59
N VAL A 7 -1.34 12.75 -5.93
CA VAL A 7 -0.36 13.47 -5.13
C VAL A 7 1.07 13.36 -5.67
N GLY A 8 1.34 12.41 -6.53
CA GLY A 8 2.70 12.13 -7.01
C GLY A 8 3.52 11.31 -6.03
N ILE A 9 4.84 11.35 -6.18
CA ILE A 9 5.80 10.63 -5.32
C ILE A 9 7.04 11.48 -5.06
N VAL A 10 7.77 11.14 -4.02
CA VAL A 10 9.05 11.74 -3.64
C VAL A 10 10.08 10.62 -3.44
N PRO A 11 11.33 10.77 -3.89
CA PRO A 11 12.37 9.80 -3.63
C PRO A 11 12.64 9.63 -2.12
N GLU A 12 12.92 8.40 -1.69
CA GLU A 12 13.25 8.07 -0.30
C GLU A 12 14.39 8.94 0.27
N GLU A 13 15.43 9.19 -0.51
CA GLU A 13 16.57 10.01 -0.09
C GLU A 13 16.23 11.49 0.15
N VAL A 14 15.07 11.95 -0.34
CA VAL A 14 14.56 13.32 -0.14
C VAL A 14 13.59 13.37 1.04
N TYR A 15 12.79 12.34 1.19
CA TYR A 15 11.78 12.25 2.23
C TYR A 15 11.70 10.81 2.75
N THR A 16 12.37 10.57 3.86
CA THR A 16 12.47 9.24 4.47
C THR A 16 11.20 8.79 5.18
N GLY A 17 10.29 9.72 5.51
CA GLY A 17 9.12 9.40 6.33
C GLY A 17 9.47 8.98 7.76
N ILE A 18 10.66 9.33 8.25
CA ILE A 18 11.12 9.10 9.62
C ILE A 18 11.53 10.43 10.22
N ASN A 19 10.77 10.92 11.20
CA ASN A 19 11.05 12.16 11.92
C ASN A 19 11.09 11.93 13.44
N TYR A 20 11.65 10.80 13.83
CA TYR A 20 11.85 10.37 15.23
C TYR A 20 13.20 9.67 15.35
N ASP A 21 13.68 9.45 16.57
CA ASP A 21 15.00 8.87 16.82
C ASP A 21 15.03 7.36 16.47
N SER A 22 15.11 7.07 15.17
CA SER A 22 15.23 5.71 14.64
C SER A 22 15.75 5.73 13.20
N GLU A 23 16.51 4.71 12.82
CA GLU A 23 16.91 4.44 11.43
C GLU A 23 15.92 3.51 10.69
N LYS A 24 14.91 3.02 11.39
CA LYS A 24 13.93 2.06 10.84
C LYS A 24 12.51 2.55 11.05
N HIS A 25 11.67 2.32 10.06
CA HIS A 25 10.24 2.58 10.17
C HIS A 25 9.61 1.77 11.30
N ASN A 26 8.97 2.46 12.22
CA ASN A 26 8.12 1.88 13.26
C ASN A 26 6.94 2.81 13.53
N HIS A 27 5.84 2.52 12.92
CA HIS A 27 4.62 3.34 13.02
C HIS A 27 3.67 2.91 14.15
N SER A 28 4.06 1.93 14.97
CA SER A 28 3.17 1.35 16.00
C SER A 28 2.65 2.39 16.99
N GLU A 29 3.48 3.35 17.42
CA GLU A 29 3.07 4.39 18.35
C GLU A 29 2.14 5.41 17.66
N MET A 30 2.51 5.88 16.48
CA MET A 30 1.69 6.78 15.66
C MET A 30 0.30 6.19 15.42
N VAL A 31 0.23 4.91 15.04
CA VAL A 31 -1.04 4.20 14.81
C VAL A 31 -1.91 4.16 16.07
N ARG A 32 -1.32 3.92 17.26
CA ARG A 32 -2.06 3.96 18.54
C ARG A 32 -2.66 5.35 18.82
N TYR A 33 -1.89 6.41 18.56
CA TYR A 33 -2.42 7.77 18.69
C TYR A 33 -3.54 8.07 17.67
N MET A 34 -3.37 7.65 16.42
CA MET A 34 -4.42 7.76 15.39
C MET A 34 -5.72 7.10 15.85
N HIS A 35 -5.64 5.86 16.32
CA HIS A 35 -6.81 5.14 16.86
C HIS A 35 -7.45 5.90 18.01
N SER A 36 -6.66 6.44 18.94
CA SER A 36 -7.18 7.20 20.06
C SER A 36 -7.91 8.48 19.64
N ILE A 37 -7.39 9.19 18.64
CA ILE A 37 -8.04 10.38 18.07
C ILE A 37 -9.35 9.99 17.35
N ALA A 38 -9.31 8.91 16.56
CA ALA A 38 -10.48 8.41 15.87
C ALA A 38 -11.60 7.95 16.85
N ASP A 39 -11.22 7.25 17.92
CA ASP A 39 -12.14 6.81 18.97
C ASP A 39 -12.90 7.96 19.63
N VAL A 40 -12.23 9.10 19.84
CA VAL A 40 -12.91 10.30 20.38
C VAL A 40 -14.02 10.76 19.44
N ALA A 41 -13.77 10.82 18.14
CA ALA A 41 -14.77 11.23 17.15
C ALA A 41 -15.92 10.22 17.06
N VAL A 42 -15.62 8.93 17.10
CA VAL A 42 -16.63 7.85 17.08
C VAL A 42 -17.53 7.92 18.31
N LYS A 43 -16.94 8.06 19.51
CA LYS A 43 -17.70 8.14 20.78
C LYS A 43 -18.56 9.40 20.87
N ALA A 44 -18.04 10.52 20.34
CA ALA A 44 -18.79 11.78 20.27
C ALA A 44 -19.88 11.76 19.19
N LYS A 45 -19.91 10.76 18.31
CA LYS A 45 -20.78 10.68 17.12
C LYS A 45 -20.67 11.93 16.23
N GLN A 46 -19.57 12.63 16.33
CA GLN A 46 -19.32 13.87 15.61
C GLN A 46 -17.82 14.05 15.43
N ARG A 47 -17.43 14.46 14.24
CA ARG A 47 -16.06 14.87 13.92
C ARG A 47 -15.88 16.34 14.29
N SER A 48 -14.90 16.64 15.15
CA SER A 48 -14.62 18.04 15.51
C SER A 48 -13.99 18.77 14.32
N PRO A 49 -14.15 20.10 14.24
CA PRO A 49 -13.46 20.92 13.23
C PRO A 49 -11.93 20.76 13.26
N GLU A 50 -11.36 20.42 14.42
CA GLU A 50 -9.91 20.27 14.64
C GLU A 50 -9.38 18.89 14.27
N TYR A 51 -10.24 17.93 13.95
CA TYR A 51 -9.86 16.53 13.72
C TYR A 51 -8.78 16.40 12.65
N ASP A 52 -8.98 17.00 11.48
CA ASP A 52 -8.05 16.91 10.36
C ASP A 52 -6.70 17.51 10.69
N LYS A 53 -6.69 18.63 11.43
CA LYS A 53 -5.48 19.28 11.89
C LYS A 53 -4.70 18.43 12.89
N LEU A 54 -5.41 17.74 13.80
CA LEU A 54 -4.78 16.83 14.76
C LEU A 54 -4.10 15.67 14.04
N ILE A 55 -4.78 15.06 13.09
CA ILE A 55 -4.22 13.95 12.27
C ILE A 55 -3.03 14.44 11.44
N ALA A 56 -3.15 15.58 10.77
CA ALA A 56 -2.06 16.14 9.98
C ALA A 56 -0.83 16.43 10.84
N ASN A 57 -1.00 17.04 12.02
CA ASN A 57 0.08 17.32 12.94
C ASN A 57 0.73 16.03 13.49
N LEU A 58 -0.06 14.98 13.70
CA LEU A 58 0.47 13.68 14.11
C LEU A 58 1.37 13.10 13.00
N PHE A 59 0.93 13.13 11.76
CA PHE A 59 1.76 12.70 10.63
C PHE A 59 3.02 13.54 10.49
N ASP A 60 2.92 14.87 10.54
CA ASP A 60 4.09 15.76 10.47
C ASP A 60 5.09 15.47 11.60
N THR A 61 4.60 15.10 12.78
CA THR A 61 5.46 14.77 13.93
C THR A 61 6.26 13.48 13.70
N TYR A 62 5.63 12.44 13.19
CA TYR A 62 6.27 11.13 13.02
C TYR A 62 6.95 10.94 11.66
N LEU A 63 6.33 11.44 10.61
CA LEU A 63 6.80 11.23 9.23
C LEU A 63 7.61 12.42 8.69
N GLY A 64 7.52 13.58 9.35
CA GLY A 64 8.04 14.83 8.83
C GLY A 64 7.10 15.47 7.82
N LYS A 65 7.34 16.75 7.53
CA LYS A 65 6.53 17.48 6.55
C LYS A 65 6.83 17.02 5.14
N LEU A 66 5.79 16.69 4.41
CA LEU A 66 5.92 16.36 2.99
C LEU A 66 6.43 17.59 2.22
N PRO A 67 7.50 17.46 1.42
CA PRO A 67 8.04 18.60 0.67
C PRO A 67 7.08 19.00 -0.47
N GLU A 68 6.75 20.28 -0.54
CA GLU A 68 6.02 20.83 -1.69
C GLU A 68 6.90 20.87 -2.95
N LYS A 69 8.20 21.14 -2.76
CA LYS A 69 9.24 21.15 -3.78
C LYS A 69 10.51 20.53 -3.23
N PHE A 70 11.29 19.93 -4.11
CA PHE A 70 12.58 19.33 -3.76
C PHE A 70 13.52 19.33 -4.97
N THR A 71 14.82 19.23 -4.68
CA THR A 71 15.84 19.05 -5.71
C THR A 71 16.30 17.60 -5.72
N TYR A 72 16.24 16.96 -6.87
CA TYR A 72 16.72 15.60 -7.09
C TYR A 72 17.62 15.54 -8.33
N LYS A 73 18.84 15.04 -8.17
CA LYS A 73 19.84 14.98 -9.24
C LYS A 73 20.03 16.32 -9.98
N GLY A 74 20.05 17.42 -9.22
CA GLY A 74 20.30 18.76 -9.75
C GLY A 74 19.12 19.44 -10.43
N LYS A 75 17.93 18.83 -10.40
CA LYS A 75 16.69 19.41 -10.96
C LYS A 75 15.63 19.58 -9.89
N GLU A 76 14.92 20.71 -9.94
CA GLU A 76 13.79 20.99 -9.03
C GLU A 76 12.51 20.27 -9.51
N TYR A 77 11.79 19.71 -8.57
CA TYR A 77 10.53 19.02 -8.79
C TYR A 77 9.50 19.36 -7.71
N THR A 78 8.24 19.21 -8.04
CA THR A 78 7.17 18.91 -7.10
C THR A 78 6.94 17.39 -7.08
N PRO A 79 6.27 16.80 -6.07
CA PRO A 79 5.94 15.36 -6.08
C PRO A 79 5.26 14.92 -7.37
N LYS A 80 4.35 15.76 -7.89
CA LYS A 80 3.61 15.47 -9.13
C LYS A 80 4.52 15.53 -10.36
N SER A 81 5.33 16.58 -10.50
CA SER A 81 6.22 16.70 -11.66
C SER A 81 7.33 15.66 -11.67
N PHE A 82 7.72 15.15 -10.49
CA PHE A 82 8.65 14.02 -10.41
C PHE A 82 7.98 12.73 -10.88
N ALA A 83 6.77 12.43 -10.41
CA ALA A 83 6.00 11.29 -10.89
C ALA A 83 5.83 11.32 -12.42
N ASP A 84 5.42 12.47 -12.97
CA ASP A 84 5.24 12.64 -14.42
C ASP A 84 6.56 12.43 -15.20
N SER A 85 7.70 12.80 -14.61
CA SER A 85 9.03 12.62 -15.24
C SER A 85 9.48 11.17 -15.37
N LEU A 86 8.88 10.26 -14.61
CA LEU A 86 9.20 8.83 -14.67
C LEU A 86 8.56 8.13 -15.87
N GLY A 87 7.59 8.76 -16.53
CA GLY A 87 6.92 8.18 -17.69
C GLY A 87 6.09 6.93 -17.38
N LEU A 88 5.74 6.71 -16.11
CA LEU A 88 4.91 5.57 -15.71
C LEU A 88 3.44 5.87 -16.00
N ASN A 89 2.81 5.01 -16.80
CA ASN A 89 1.38 5.06 -17.03
C ASN A 89 0.68 4.08 -16.08
N MET A 90 -0.11 4.61 -15.15
CA MET A 90 -0.81 3.79 -14.16
C MET A 90 -1.95 2.95 -14.76
N ASP A 91 -2.34 3.21 -16.02
CA ASP A 91 -3.32 2.38 -16.72
C ASP A 91 -2.73 1.07 -17.27
N ASP A 92 -1.39 0.97 -17.31
CA ASP A 92 -0.69 -0.24 -17.70
C ASP A 92 -0.58 -1.27 -16.55
N TYR A 93 -1.00 -0.89 -15.33
CA TYR A 93 -0.98 -1.73 -14.17
C TYR A 93 -2.35 -2.35 -13.90
N ILE A 94 -2.35 -3.63 -13.61
CA ILE A 94 -3.56 -4.38 -13.25
C ILE A 94 -3.33 -5.09 -11.92
N GLU A 95 -4.33 -5.03 -11.05
CA GLU A 95 -4.36 -5.78 -9.79
C GLU A 95 -5.14 -7.07 -10.01
N LEU A 96 -4.49 -8.20 -9.75
CA LEU A 96 -5.05 -9.54 -9.91
C LEU A 96 -5.29 -10.18 -8.55
N THR A 97 -6.32 -11.01 -8.48
CA THR A 97 -6.64 -11.82 -7.31
C THR A 97 -7.27 -13.14 -7.72
N SER A 98 -7.38 -14.08 -6.78
CA SER A 98 -8.01 -15.38 -7.02
C SER A 98 -8.91 -15.80 -5.85
N PHE A 99 -10.19 -15.51 -5.96
CA PHE A 99 -11.20 -15.87 -4.97
C PHE A 99 -12.31 -16.73 -5.60
N THR A 100 -12.59 -17.88 -5.00
CA THR A 100 -13.58 -18.84 -5.53
C THR A 100 -15.04 -18.46 -5.26
N HIS A 101 -15.29 -17.55 -4.31
CA HIS A 101 -16.63 -17.11 -3.95
C HIS A 101 -17.15 -15.91 -4.78
N HIS A 102 -16.29 -15.37 -5.64
CA HIS A 102 -16.65 -14.34 -6.64
C HIS A 102 -16.54 -14.91 -8.05
N PRO A 103 -17.33 -14.40 -9.01
CA PRO A 103 -17.20 -14.81 -10.40
C PRO A 103 -15.79 -14.51 -10.92
N TYR A 104 -15.25 -15.44 -11.70
CA TYR A 104 -13.99 -15.21 -12.42
C TYR A 104 -14.17 -14.26 -13.62
N TYR A 105 -13.08 -13.65 -14.06
CA TYR A 105 -12.99 -12.76 -15.23
C TYR A 105 -13.78 -11.45 -15.08
N VAL A 106 -14.06 -11.05 -13.83
CA VAL A 106 -14.67 -9.76 -13.49
C VAL A 106 -13.84 -9.04 -12.45
N LYS A 107 -13.99 -7.72 -12.38
CA LYS A 107 -13.43 -6.93 -11.28
C LYS A 107 -14.43 -6.87 -10.14
N PHE A 108 -13.95 -7.03 -8.92
CA PHE A 108 -14.72 -6.85 -7.70
C PHE A 108 -13.90 -6.17 -6.61
N ASP A 109 -14.59 -5.64 -5.61
CA ASP A 109 -14.02 -5.07 -4.42
C ASP A 109 -13.66 -6.20 -3.43
N VAL A 110 -12.35 -6.36 -3.16
CA VAL A 110 -11.91 -7.38 -2.19
C VAL A 110 -12.25 -6.90 -0.79
N GLU A 111 -13.05 -7.70 -0.07
CA GLU A 111 -13.66 -7.38 1.22
C GLU A 111 -12.68 -7.61 2.38
N VAL A 112 -11.55 -6.91 2.35
CA VAL A 112 -10.55 -6.91 3.42
C VAL A 112 -10.33 -5.50 3.95
N PRO A 113 -10.04 -5.32 5.25
CA PRO A 113 -9.86 -4.00 5.84
C PRO A 113 -8.78 -3.16 5.18
N ASP A 114 -7.76 -3.81 4.61
CA ASP A 114 -6.64 -3.13 3.96
C ASP A 114 -7.02 -2.53 2.59
N ASN A 115 -8.12 -2.97 1.99
CA ASN A 115 -8.66 -2.38 0.77
C ASN A 115 -9.56 -1.17 1.09
N TRP A 116 -9.06 -0.23 1.88
CA TRP A 116 -9.80 0.96 2.30
C TRP A 116 -10.17 1.92 1.16
N GLU A 117 -9.46 1.85 0.03
CA GLU A 117 -9.79 2.61 -1.19
C GLU A 117 -10.89 1.95 -2.02
N HIS A 118 -11.35 0.74 -1.66
CA HIS A 118 -12.28 -0.05 -2.45
C HIS A 118 -11.81 -0.23 -3.90
N SER A 119 -10.50 -0.45 -4.07
CA SER A 119 -9.91 -0.74 -5.38
C SER A 119 -10.43 -2.06 -5.93
N LEU A 120 -10.79 -2.04 -7.22
CA LEU A 120 -11.31 -3.23 -7.90
C LEU A 120 -10.17 -4.08 -8.42
N MET A 121 -10.11 -5.34 -7.97
CA MET A 121 -9.14 -6.33 -8.43
C MET A 121 -9.77 -7.30 -9.43
N TYR A 122 -9.02 -7.69 -10.45
CA TYR A 122 -9.50 -8.62 -11.46
C TYR A 122 -9.35 -10.06 -10.98
N ASN A 123 -10.46 -10.80 -10.91
CA ASN A 123 -10.50 -12.15 -10.36
C ASN A 123 -10.22 -13.19 -11.43
N LEU A 124 -9.23 -14.04 -11.20
CA LEU A 124 -8.86 -15.14 -12.09
C LEU A 124 -8.85 -16.48 -11.34
N PRO A 125 -9.05 -17.62 -12.02
CA PRO A 125 -8.66 -18.91 -11.48
C PRO A 125 -7.18 -18.88 -11.06
N LEU A 126 -6.85 -19.56 -9.96
CA LEU A 126 -5.49 -19.52 -9.39
C LEU A 126 -4.42 -19.90 -10.41
N ASP A 127 -4.65 -20.97 -11.18
CA ASP A 127 -3.69 -21.44 -12.18
C ASP A 127 -3.49 -20.41 -13.30
N GLU A 128 -4.53 -19.72 -13.72
CA GLU A 128 -4.45 -18.69 -14.75
C GLU A 128 -3.78 -17.41 -14.21
N MET A 129 -4.03 -17.06 -12.95
CA MET A 129 -3.32 -15.98 -12.28
C MET A 129 -1.82 -16.25 -12.25
N MET A 130 -1.41 -17.49 -11.87
CA MET A 130 0.00 -17.88 -11.86
C MET A 130 0.62 -17.89 -13.26
N GLN A 131 -0.09 -18.38 -14.27
CA GLN A 131 0.34 -18.31 -15.67
C GLN A 131 0.52 -16.86 -16.15
N THR A 132 -0.33 -15.95 -15.69
CA THR A 132 -0.21 -14.53 -16.00
C THR A 132 1.04 -13.91 -15.37
N VAL A 133 1.35 -14.28 -14.12
CA VAL A 133 2.59 -13.89 -13.44
C VAL A 133 3.81 -14.40 -14.21
N ASP A 134 3.83 -15.69 -14.57
CA ASP A 134 4.92 -16.30 -15.34
C ASP A 134 5.09 -15.62 -16.71
N TYR A 135 3.98 -15.34 -17.39
CA TYR A 135 4.00 -14.61 -18.65
C TYR A 135 4.60 -13.21 -18.51
N ALA A 136 4.19 -12.45 -17.48
CA ALA A 136 4.70 -11.11 -17.22
C ALA A 136 6.22 -11.15 -17.01
N LEU A 137 6.71 -12.03 -16.13
CA LEU A 137 8.14 -12.17 -15.84
C LEU A 137 8.95 -12.57 -17.07
N ASN A 138 8.46 -13.52 -17.87
CA ASN A 138 9.11 -13.97 -19.08
C ASN A 138 9.15 -12.91 -20.21
N ASN A 139 8.28 -11.90 -20.12
CA ASN A 139 8.25 -10.79 -21.08
C ASN A 139 8.90 -9.49 -20.54
N GLY A 140 9.68 -9.58 -19.45
CA GLY A 140 10.45 -8.47 -18.92
C GLY A 140 9.66 -7.50 -18.03
N TYR A 141 8.45 -7.84 -17.61
CA TYR A 141 7.69 -7.09 -16.62
C TYR A 141 8.07 -7.54 -15.20
N THR A 142 7.86 -6.66 -14.24
CA THR A 142 7.97 -6.99 -12.82
C THR A 142 6.60 -7.23 -12.23
N VAL A 143 6.54 -8.06 -11.19
CA VAL A 143 5.32 -8.37 -10.46
C VAL A 143 5.52 -7.96 -9.00
N CYS A 144 4.61 -7.16 -8.46
CA CYS A 144 4.51 -6.91 -7.03
C CYS A 144 3.57 -7.95 -6.43
N TRP A 145 4.08 -8.76 -5.52
CA TRP A 145 3.30 -9.77 -4.81
C TRP A 145 2.98 -9.27 -3.42
N ASP A 146 1.71 -9.24 -3.07
CA ASP A 146 1.22 -9.01 -1.72
C ASP A 146 0.59 -10.29 -1.18
N GLY A 147 0.91 -10.65 0.06
CA GLY A 147 0.43 -11.88 0.67
C GLY A 147 0.58 -11.87 2.19
N ASP A 148 -0.31 -12.59 2.87
CA ASP A 148 -0.23 -12.77 4.31
C ASP A 148 0.96 -13.67 4.68
N VAL A 149 1.87 -13.11 5.46
CA VAL A 149 3.08 -13.77 5.95
C VAL A 149 2.94 -14.26 7.40
N SER A 150 1.77 -14.11 8.00
CA SER A 150 1.50 -14.51 9.39
C SER A 150 1.17 -15.99 9.56
N GLU A 151 0.96 -16.71 8.45
CA GLU A 151 0.61 -18.13 8.47
C GLU A 151 1.76 -19.01 8.96
N LYS A 152 1.41 -20.13 9.63
CA LYS A 152 2.39 -21.07 10.22
C LYS A 152 3.35 -21.68 9.20
N GLY A 153 2.93 -21.77 7.94
CA GLY A 153 3.75 -22.30 6.85
C GLY A 153 4.79 -21.32 6.32
N PHE A 154 4.75 -20.06 6.73
CA PHE A 154 5.68 -19.04 6.28
C PHE A 154 6.91 -18.97 7.18
N SER A 155 8.09 -19.21 6.63
CA SER A 155 9.37 -19.17 7.38
C SER A 155 10.37 -18.25 6.70
N PHE A 156 10.55 -17.06 7.26
CA PHE A 156 11.58 -16.12 6.80
C PHE A 156 13.00 -16.71 6.94
N THR A 157 13.25 -17.44 8.02
CA THR A 157 14.57 -18.05 8.30
C THR A 157 14.98 -19.07 7.24
N ASN A 158 14.00 -19.83 6.75
CA ASN A 158 14.24 -20.87 5.75
C ASN A 158 13.95 -20.41 4.32
N GLY A 159 13.39 -19.20 4.14
CA GLY A 159 13.04 -18.65 2.84
C GLY A 159 11.94 -19.46 2.12
N VAL A 160 11.01 -20.05 2.86
CA VAL A 160 9.95 -20.90 2.30
C VAL A 160 8.58 -20.51 2.84
N ALA A 161 7.58 -20.69 1.99
CA ALA A 161 6.16 -20.68 2.36
C ALA A 161 5.56 -22.03 1.95
N ILE A 162 5.04 -22.77 2.94
CA ILE A 162 4.45 -24.10 2.74
C ILE A 162 2.96 -23.97 3.04
N ASN A 163 2.13 -24.28 2.05
CA ASN A 163 0.71 -24.42 2.30
C ASN A 163 0.47 -25.66 3.16
N PRO A 164 -0.01 -25.55 4.40
CA PRO A 164 -0.29 -26.71 5.22
C PRO A 164 -1.39 -27.55 4.55
N GLU A 165 -1.16 -28.86 4.44
CA GLU A 165 -2.18 -29.77 3.94
C GLU A 165 -3.48 -29.55 4.72
N VAL A 166 -4.55 -29.18 4.01
CA VAL A 166 -5.88 -29.10 4.58
C VAL A 166 -6.28 -30.50 4.98
N LYS A 167 -6.22 -30.81 6.29
CA LYS A 167 -6.80 -32.05 6.78
C LYS A 167 -8.28 -32.03 6.40
N LYS A 168 -8.65 -32.87 5.43
CA LYS A 168 -10.06 -33.11 5.15
C LYS A 168 -10.69 -33.65 6.45
N VAL A 169 -11.56 -32.85 7.03
CA VAL A 169 -12.43 -33.21 8.15
C VAL A 169 -13.55 -34.10 7.61
#